data_9b1fa67e5c616a826cfdf35e9b5a99d2
#
_entry.id   9b1fa67e5c616a826cfdf35e9b5a99d2
#
_cell.length_a   1.000
_cell.length_b   1.000
_cell.length_c   1.000
_cell.angle_alpha   90.00
_cell.angle_beta   90.00
_cell.angle_gamma   90.00
#
_symmetry.space_group_name_H-M   'P 1'
#
loop_
_entity.id
_entity.type
_entity.pdbx_description
1 polymer ?
#
loop_
_entity_poly.entity_id
_entity_poly.type
_entity_poly.pdbx_seq_one_letter_code
_entity_poly.pdbx_strand_id
1 'polypeptide(L)'
;CNTIVKRNNKWIGYNTDAEGFHNSLLEFLGTKNLKRWKVAIIGAGGAARAIAYVVKKLKGKACIFNRTLSKAKSLAQEYGFDYAPLSSESLSKLELYSSLIIQSTSIGLGVGEKEISTPENDPLSFYNFKGYEYVYDVIYHPQVTPILNRAQMSGCKTINGFNMLKYQGYKQFELFTGVKYEDS
;
A
#
# COMPACT_ATOMS: atom_id res chain seq x y z
N CYS A 1 -0.95 5.46 15.04
CA CYS A 1 -1.65 6.71 15.30
C CYS A 1 -0.95 7.83 14.52
N ASN A 2 -1.70 8.54 13.66
CA ASN A 2 -1.21 9.70 12.90
C ASN A 2 -2.02 10.97 13.23
N THR A 3 -3.11 10.86 14.02
CA THR A 3 -4.01 11.94 14.35
C THR A 3 -4.40 11.84 15.83
N ILE A 4 -4.31 12.95 16.58
CA ILE A 4 -4.69 13.01 18.00
C ILE A 4 -5.70 14.13 18.18
N VAL A 5 -6.83 13.84 18.80
CA VAL A 5 -7.91 14.80 19.07
C VAL A 5 -8.26 14.79 20.56
N LYS A 6 -8.45 15.96 21.15
CA LYS A 6 -8.93 16.10 22.53
C LYS A 6 -10.45 16.16 22.53
N ARG A 7 -11.12 15.21 23.20
CA ARG A 7 -12.57 15.21 23.40
C ARG A 7 -12.90 14.90 24.85
N ASN A 8 -13.80 15.67 25.45
CA ASN A 8 -14.23 15.47 26.84
C ASN A 8 -13.04 15.33 27.81
N ASN A 9 -12.04 16.18 27.66
CA ASN A 9 -10.79 16.22 28.44
C ASN A 9 -9.89 14.95 28.31
N LYS A 10 -10.14 14.08 27.32
CA LYS A 10 -9.33 12.90 27.01
C LYS A 10 -8.67 13.05 25.66
N TRP A 11 -7.42 12.59 25.53
CA TRP A 11 -6.72 12.49 24.26
C TRP A 11 -7.07 11.16 23.59
N ILE A 12 -7.54 11.22 22.35
CA ILE A 12 -7.93 10.05 21.56
C ILE A 12 -7.07 10.02 20.30
N GLY A 13 -6.35 8.92 20.10
CA GLY A 13 -5.53 8.68 18.90
C GLY A 13 -6.32 7.95 17.83
N TYR A 14 -6.13 8.39 16.59
CA TYR A 14 -6.71 7.78 15.39
C TYR A 14 -5.62 7.42 14.40
N ASN A 15 -5.92 6.47 13.52
CA ASN A 15 -5.10 6.18 12.35
C ASN A 15 -5.96 6.37 11.09
N THR A 16 -5.78 7.51 10.44
CA THR A 16 -6.54 7.86 9.22
C THR A 16 -5.94 7.23 7.96
N ASP A 17 -4.71 6.70 8.01
CA ASP A 17 -4.07 6.02 6.88
C ASP A 17 -4.89 4.81 6.42
N ALA A 18 -5.43 4.04 7.38
CA ALA A 18 -6.24 2.86 7.07
C ALA A 18 -7.53 3.23 6.31
N GLU A 19 -8.21 4.33 6.70
CA GLU A 19 -9.40 4.80 6.00
C GLU A 19 -9.05 5.41 4.64
N GLY A 20 -7.99 6.19 4.56
CA GLY A 20 -7.48 6.76 3.32
C GLY A 20 -7.12 5.68 2.30
N PHE A 21 -6.36 4.69 2.73
CA PHE A 21 -6.00 3.54 1.88
C PHE A 21 -7.23 2.73 1.46
N HIS A 22 -8.15 2.44 2.39
CA HIS A 22 -9.39 1.70 2.12
C HIS A 22 -10.19 2.33 0.98
N ASN A 23 -10.47 3.62 1.07
CA ASN A 23 -11.29 4.34 0.09
C ASN A 23 -10.59 4.41 -1.27
N SER A 24 -9.31 4.79 -1.29
CA SER A 24 -8.49 4.84 -2.50
C SER A 24 -8.38 3.48 -3.19
N LEU A 25 -8.20 2.40 -2.43
CA LEU A 25 -8.09 1.05 -2.98
C LEU A 25 -9.39 0.58 -3.63
N LEU A 26 -10.55 0.79 -2.98
CA LEU A 26 -11.84 0.36 -3.52
C LEU A 26 -12.23 1.13 -4.78
N GLU A 27 -11.90 2.42 -4.83
CA GLU A 27 -12.07 3.24 -6.02
C GLU A 27 -11.21 2.72 -7.17
N PHE A 28 -9.92 2.48 -6.92
CA PHE A 28 -8.97 1.97 -7.92
C PHE A 28 -9.37 0.62 -8.49
N LEU A 29 -9.84 -0.30 -7.65
CA LEU A 29 -10.19 -1.66 -8.07
C LEU A 29 -11.61 -1.79 -8.59
N GLY A 30 -12.49 -0.81 -8.36
CA GLY A 30 -13.92 -0.89 -8.69
C GLY A 30 -14.63 -2.05 -7.98
N THR A 31 -14.21 -2.42 -6.75
CA THR A 31 -14.74 -3.57 -6.01
C THR A 31 -15.08 -3.21 -4.56
N LYS A 32 -15.94 -4.01 -3.93
CA LYS A 32 -16.32 -3.83 -2.51
C LYS A 32 -15.56 -4.74 -1.55
N ASN A 33 -14.77 -5.69 -2.04
CA ASN A 33 -14.00 -6.63 -1.22
C ASN A 33 -12.84 -7.27 -2.00
N LEU A 34 -11.95 -7.94 -1.29
CA LEU A 34 -10.76 -8.60 -1.85
C LEU A 34 -10.82 -10.13 -1.77
N LYS A 35 -11.99 -10.76 -1.64
CA LYS A 35 -12.13 -12.23 -1.48
C LYS A 35 -11.43 -13.04 -2.58
N ARG A 36 -11.37 -12.51 -3.79
CA ARG A 36 -10.76 -13.17 -4.97
C ARG A 36 -9.34 -12.67 -5.24
N TRP A 37 -8.83 -11.74 -4.46
CA TRP A 37 -7.54 -11.12 -4.66
C TRP A 37 -6.46 -11.82 -3.83
N LYS A 38 -5.33 -12.07 -4.47
CA LYS A 38 -4.08 -12.45 -3.84
C LYS A 38 -3.16 -11.24 -3.86
N VAL A 39 -2.77 -10.77 -2.69
CA VAL A 39 -2.16 -9.46 -2.49
C VAL A 39 -0.71 -9.61 -2.03
N ALA A 40 0.22 -9.06 -2.77
CA ALA A 40 1.60 -8.89 -2.33
C ALA A 40 1.76 -7.52 -1.64
N ILE A 41 2.06 -7.52 -0.35
CA ILE A 41 2.37 -6.31 0.41
C ILE A 41 3.89 -6.19 0.51
N ILE A 42 4.46 -5.16 -0.13
CA ILE A 42 5.89 -4.90 -0.15
C ILE A 42 6.22 -3.90 0.95
N GLY A 43 6.95 -4.38 1.96
CA GLY A 43 7.27 -3.62 3.17
C GLY A 43 6.55 -4.14 4.42
N ALA A 44 7.09 -3.80 5.59
CA ALA A 44 6.54 -4.17 6.92
C ALA A 44 6.68 -2.99 7.91
N GLY A 45 6.49 -1.76 7.43
CA GLY A 45 6.50 -0.53 8.21
C GLY A 45 5.09 -0.11 8.69
N GLY A 46 4.97 1.16 9.12
CA GLY A 46 3.70 1.72 9.59
C GLY A 46 2.60 1.71 8.53
N ALA A 47 2.90 2.12 7.30
CA ALA A 47 1.95 2.05 6.18
C ALA A 47 1.52 0.61 5.88
N ALA A 48 2.49 -0.34 5.85
CA ALA A 48 2.19 -1.76 5.64
C ALA A 48 1.22 -2.32 6.69
N ARG A 49 1.29 -1.87 7.94
CA ARG A 49 0.36 -2.28 9.01
C ARG A 49 -1.07 -1.81 8.73
N ALA A 50 -1.25 -0.55 8.32
CA ALA A 50 -2.56 -0.02 7.94
C ALA A 50 -3.13 -0.76 6.71
N ILE A 51 -2.29 -1.05 5.73
CA ILE A 51 -2.62 -1.82 4.52
C ILE A 51 -3.04 -3.25 4.90
N ALA A 52 -2.25 -3.95 5.72
CA ALA A 52 -2.54 -5.32 6.17
C ALA A 52 -3.89 -5.39 6.90
N TYR A 53 -4.18 -4.42 7.77
CA TYR A 53 -5.48 -4.29 8.42
C TYR A 53 -6.62 -4.18 7.40
N VAL A 54 -6.49 -3.29 6.42
CA VAL A 54 -7.52 -3.07 5.38
C VAL A 54 -7.69 -4.31 4.50
N VAL A 55 -6.61 -4.94 4.05
CA VAL A 55 -6.66 -6.17 3.25
C VAL A 55 -7.37 -7.29 4.01
N LYS A 56 -7.08 -7.44 5.32
CA LYS A 56 -7.78 -8.41 6.18
C LYS A 56 -9.26 -8.09 6.31
N LYS A 57 -9.61 -6.83 6.58
CA LYS A 57 -11.00 -6.36 6.69
C LYS A 57 -11.78 -6.62 5.41
N LEU A 58 -11.16 -6.45 4.24
CA LEU A 58 -11.75 -6.71 2.92
C LEU A 58 -11.71 -8.19 2.51
N LYS A 59 -11.25 -9.09 3.39
CA LYS A 59 -11.19 -10.54 3.18
C LYS A 59 -10.21 -10.97 2.07
N GLY A 60 -9.16 -10.18 1.83
CA GLY A 60 -8.07 -10.53 0.91
C GLY A 60 -7.14 -11.60 1.51
N LYS A 61 -6.50 -12.39 0.63
CA LYS A 61 -5.38 -13.27 0.98
C LYS A 61 -4.09 -12.54 0.65
N ALA A 62 -3.15 -12.44 1.59
CA ALA A 62 -1.94 -11.68 1.37
C ALA A 62 -0.65 -12.43 1.76
N CYS A 63 0.45 -12.00 1.15
CA CYS A 63 1.80 -12.31 1.57
C CYS A 63 2.56 -11.00 1.79
N ILE A 64 3.27 -10.90 2.91
CA ILE A 64 4.09 -9.73 3.25
C ILE A 64 5.53 -10.01 2.87
N PHE A 65 6.08 -9.17 2.00
CA PHE A 65 7.46 -9.25 1.53
C PHE A 65 8.28 -8.13 2.15
N ASN A 66 9.36 -8.46 2.84
CA ASN A 66 10.22 -7.45 3.44
C ASN A 66 11.68 -7.89 3.49
N ARG A 67 12.62 -6.94 3.34
CA ARG A 67 14.06 -7.20 3.44
C ARG A 67 14.43 -7.84 4.79
N THR A 68 13.85 -7.36 5.88
CA THR A 68 14.01 -7.95 7.22
C THR A 68 12.88 -8.95 7.44
N LEU A 69 13.16 -10.24 7.28
CA LEU A 69 12.18 -11.32 7.34
C LEU A 69 11.41 -11.37 8.67
N SER A 70 12.07 -11.09 9.80
CA SER A 70 11.44 -11.07 11.12
C SER A 70 10.32 -10.04 11.22
N LYS A 71 10.46 -8.85 10.58
CA LYS A 71 9.41 -7.84 10.52
C LYS A 71 8.23 -8.30 9.67
N ALA A 72 8.48 -8.94 8.52
CA ALA A 72 7.43 -9.52 7.68
C ALA A 72 6.66 -10.61 8.45
N LYS A 73 7.39 -11.52 9.12
CA LYS A 73 6.80 -12.58 9.93
C LYS A 73 5.90 -12.04 11.04
N SER A 74 6.40 -11.07 11.82
CA SER A 74 5.64 -10.47 12.93
C SER A 74 4.33 -9.84 12.43
N LEU A 75 4.39 -9.03 11.37
CA LEU A 75 3.21 -8.39 10.80
C LEU A 75 2.24 -9.42 10.19
N ALA A 76 2.75 -10.43 9.50
CA ALA A 76 1.95 -11.48 8.88
C ALA A 76 1.19 -12.30 9.92
N GLN A 77 1.84 -12.67 11.04
CA GLN A 77 1.21 -13.41 12.14
C GLN A 77 0.05 -12.63 12.77
N GLU A 78 0.16 -11.30 12.90
CA GLU A 78 -0.90 -10.45 13.46
C GLU A 78 -2.20 -10.52 12.63
N TYR A 79 -2.08 -10.68 11.31
CA TYR A 79 -3.25 -10.70 10.41
C TYR A 79 -3.58 -12.08 9.82
N GLY A 80 -2.78 -13.11 10.12
CA GLY A 80 -2.95 -14.45 9.56
C GLY A 80 -2.63 -14.48 8.06
N PHE A 81 -1.56 -13.80 7.64
CA PHE A 81 -1.05 -13.76 6.28
C PHE A 81 0.22 -14.60 6.13
N ASP A 82 0.60 -14.86 4.89
CA ASP A 82 1.89 -15.41 4.56
C ASP A 82 2.99 -14.34 4.63
N TYR A 83 4.24 -14.78 4.65
CA TYR A 83 5.39 -13.89 4.56
C TYR A 83 6.53 -14.52 3.78
N ALA A 84 7.41 -13.68 3.24
CA ALA A 84 8.62 -14.09 2.53
C ALA A 84 9.69 -12.99 2.55
N PRO A 85 10.96 -13.31 2.31
CA PRO A 85 11.96 -12.30 2.06
C PRO A 85 11.65 -11.53 0.77
N LEU A 86 12.01 -10.25 0.75
CA LEU A 86 11.93 -9.43 -0.47
C LEU A 86 13.21 -9.62 -1.27
N SER A 87 13.24 -10.67 -2.08
CA SER A 87 14.37 -11.03 -2.93
C SER A 87 13.90 -11.90 -4.11
N SER A 88 14.76 -12.09 -5.10
CA SER A 88 14.52 -12.96 -6.25
C SER A 88 14.25 -14.43 -5.87
N GLU A 89 14.72 -14.88 -4.72
CA GLU A 89 14.43 -16.23 -4.20
C GLU A 89 12.94 -16.46 -3.92
N SER A 90 12.20 -15.37 -3.68
CA SER A 90 10.75 -15.41 -3.41
C SER A 90 9.89 -15.19 -4.65
N LEU A 91 10.47 -15.22 -5.85
CA LEU A 91 9.78 -14.89 -7.10
C LEU A 91 8.49 -15.70 -7.29
N SER A 92 8.56 -17.03 -7.15
CA SER A 92 7.38 -17.90 -7.30
C SER A 92 6.27 -17.56 -6.30
N LYS A 93 6.64 -17.18 -5.08
CA LYS A 93 5.67 -16.76 -4.07
C LYS A 93 5.10 -15.38 -4.39
N LEU A 94 5.91 -14.46 -4.90
CA LEU A 94 5.46 -13.14 -5.36
C LEU A 94 4.46 -13.28 -6.51
N GLU A 95 4.75 -14.10 -7.51
CA GLU A 95 3.85 -14.39 -8.63
C GLU A 95 2.51 -14.97 -8.16
N LEU A 96 2.50 -15.82 -7.13
CA LEU A 96 1.28 -16.37 -6.55
C LEU A 96 0.37 -15.28 -5.94
N TYR A 97 0.94 -14.17 -5.46
CA TYR A 97 0.23 -13.08 -4.79
C TYR A 97 0.15 -11.80 -5.64
N SER A 98 0.53 -11.83 -6.91
CA SER A 98 0.69 -10.64 -7.76
C SER A 98 -0.60 -10.07 -8.36
N SER A 99 -1.79 -10.61 -8.07
CA SER A 99 -3.04 -10.01 -8.58
C SER A 99 -3.16 -8.53 -8.20
N LEU A 100 -2.70 -8.19 -6.99
CA LEU A 100 -2.57 -6.83 -6.50
C LEU A 100 -1.23 -6.71 -5.76
N ILE A 101 -0.37 -5.84 -6.23
CA ILE A 101 0.92 -5.53 -5.61
C ILE A 101 0.80 -4.16 -4.95
N ILE A 102 1.11 -4.07 -3.65
CA ILE A 102 1.05 -2.82 -2.89
C ILE A 102 2.44 -2.51 -2.37
N GLN A 103 3.08 -1.49 -2.94
CA GLN A 103 4.37 -0.96 -2.52
C GLN A 103 4.15 -0.01 -1.34
N SER A 104 4.75 -0.29 -0.19
CA SER A 104 4.62 0.49 1.05
C SER A 104 5.96 0.83 1.70
N THR A 105 7.06 0.64 0.98
CA THR A 105 8.40 1.06 1.43
C THR A 105 8.69 2.51 1.03
N SER A 106 9.77 3.06 1.53
CA SER A 106 10.28 4.36 1.10
C SER A 106 11.18 4.29 -0.16
N ILE A 107 11.38 3.10 -0.74
CA ILE A 107 12.20 2.92 -1.94
C ILE A 107 11.47 3.55 -3.13
N GLY A 108 12.11 4.51 -3.79
CA GLY A 108 11.53 5.32 -4.87
C GLY A 108 11.04 6.71 -4.43
N LEU A 109 11.05 7.01 -3.11
CA LEU A 109 10.71 8.35 -2.62
C LEU A 109 11.83 9.34 -2.97
N GLY A 110 11.46 10.51 -3.52
CA GLY A 110 12.41 11.57 -3.87
C GLY A 110 13.27 11.28 -5.10
N VAL A 111 13.00 10.21 -5.81
CA VAL A 111 13.62 9.88 -7.11
C VAL A 111 12.99 10.76 -8.19
N GLY A 112 13.71 11.06 -9.27
CA GLY A 112 13.19 11.81 -10.41
C GLY A 112 12.04 11.07 -11.10
N GLU A 113 11.14 11.79 -11.76
CA GLU A 113 10.04 11.18 -12.49
C GLU A 113 10.58 10.31 -13.64
N LYS A 114 10.04 9.09 -13.73
CA LYS A 114 10.36 8.11 -14.79
C LYS A 114 11.84 7.71 -14.85
N GLU A 115 12.57 7.81 -13.74
CA GLU A 115 13.91 7.26 -13.69
C GLU A 115 13.93 5.76 -13.98
N ILE A 116 15.06 5.29 -14.54
CA ILE A 116 15.27 3.88 -14.82
C ILE A 116 15.27 3.11 -13.50
N SER A 117 14.55 1.99 -13.48
CA SER A 117 14.48 1.09 -12.31
C SER A 117 15.84 0.47 -12.01
N THR A 118 16.24 0.59 -10.76
CA THR A 118 17.42 -0.07 -10.17
C THR A 118 17.03 -0.70 -8.83
N PRO A 119 17.85 -1.60 -8.26
CA PRO A 119 17.57 -2.16 -6.94
C PRO A 119 17.47 -1.13 -5.80
N GLU A 120 18.06 0.05 -5.99
CA GLU A 120 18.09 1.14 -5.00
C GLU A 120 16.81 1.99 -5.02
N ASN A 121 16.13 2.08 -6.16
CA ASN A 121 14.95 2.93 -6.35
C ASN A 121 13.67 2.17 -6.69
N ASP A 122 13.73 0.84 -6.87
CA ASP A 122 12.59 -0.02 -7.16
C ASP A 122 12.70 -1.32 -6.33
N PRO A 123 11.82 -1.53 -5.33
CA PRO A 123 11.88 -2.69 -4.47
C PRO A 123 11.60 -4.02 -5.19
N LEU A 124 11.05 -3.95 -6.41
CA LEU A 124 10.74 -5.10 -7.26
C LEU A 124 11.53 -5.08 -8.59
N SER A 125 12.71 -4.46 -8.64
CA SER A 125 13.56 -4.40 -9.84
C SER A 125 13.85 -5.78 -10.45
N PHE A 126 13.80 -6.85 -9.66
CA PHE A 126 13.97 -8.24 -10.07
C PHE A 126 12.70 -8.91 -10.62
N TYR A 127 11.52 -8.28 -10.45
CA TYR A 127 10.23 -8.83 -10.88
C TYR A 127 9.86 -8.35 -12.27
N ASN A 128 9.44 -9.27 -13.15
CA ASN A 128 8.94 -8.94 -14.49
C ASN A 128 7.41 -8.92 -14.47
N PHE A 129 6.83 -7.72 -14.57
CA PHE A 129 5.38 -7.54 -14.68
C PHE A 129 4.82 -8.25 -15.92
N LYS A 130 3.63 -8.83 -15.78
CA LYS A 130 2.96 -9.62 -16.83
C LYS A 130 1.84 -8.85 -17.54
N GLY A 131 1.49 -7.65 -17.06
CA GLY A 131 0.47 -6.78 -17.63
C GLY A 131 -0.95 -6.97 -17.05
N TYR A 132 -1.20 -7.99 -16.25
CA TYR A 132 -2.49 -8.22 -15.60
C TYR A 132 -2.56 -7.72 -14.16
N GLU A 133 -1.43 -7.37 -13.58
CA GLU A 133 -1.33 -6.93 -12.19
C GLU A 133 -1.96 -5.54 -12.00
N TYR A 134 -2.55 -5.36 -10.84
CA TYR A 134 -2.85 -4.05 -10.30
C TYR A 134 -1.72 -3.65 -9.36
N VAL A 135 -1.13 -2.47 -9.59
CA VAL A 135 0.03 -2.00 -8.80
C VAL A 135 -0.33 -0.70 -8.11
N TYR A 136 -0.31 -0.73 -6.79
CA TYR A 136 -0.55 0.41 -5.91
C TYR A 136 0.77 0.81 -5.25
N ASP A 137 1.21 2.06 -5.43
CA ASP A 137 2.34 2.61 -4.69
C ASP A 137 1.84 3.64 -3.68
N VAL A 138 2.23 3.54 -2.41
CA VAL A 138 1.85 4.55 -1.40
C VAL A 138 2.61 5.87 -1.55
N ILE A 139 3.68 5.88 -2.33
CA ILE A 139 4.41 7.10 -2.68
C ILE A 139 3.54 7.94 -3.61
N TYR A 140 3.42 9.23 -3.31
CA TYR A 140 2.67 10.18 -4.13
C TYR A 140 3.56 11.21 -4.83
N HIS A 141 4.81 11.33 -4.40
CA HIS A 141 5.81 12.18 -5.05
C HIS A 141 7.17 11.45 -5.12
N PRO A 142 7.68 11.20 -6.34
CA PRO A 142 7.16 11.60 -7.65
C PRO A 142 5.82 10.94 -7.98
N GLN A 143 5.07 11.50 -8.97
CA GLN A 143 3.78 10.93 -9.39
C GLN A 143 3.93 9.53 -9.99
N VAL A 144 5.02 9.30 -10.70
CA VAL A 144 5.37 8.02 -11.33
C VAL A 144 6.73 7.57 -10.83
N THR A 145 6.71 6.69 -9.84
CA THR A 145 7.92 6.03 -9.32
C THR A 145 8.48 5.01 -10.32
N PRO A 146 9.75 4.59 -10.22
CA PRO A 146 10.33 3.57 -11.12
C PRO A 146 9.51 2.28 -11.22
N ILE A 147 8.99 1.79 -10.10
CA ILE A 147 8.12 0.60 -10.10
C ILE A 147 6.82 0.84 -10.87
N LEU A 148 6.16 2.00 -10.68
CA LEU A 148 4.94 2.34 -11.42
C LEU A 148 5.22 2.52 -12.92
N ASN A 149 6.35 3.15 -13.28
CA ASN A 149 6.74 3.31 -14.66
C ASN A 149 6.89 1.95 -15.38
N ARG A 150 7.64 0.99 -14.77
CA ARG A 150 7.79 -0.35 -15.33
C ARG A 150 6.46 -1.10 -15.42
N ALA A 151 5.63 -0.99 -14.40
CA ALA A 151 4.30 -1.62 -14.41
C ALA A 151 3.43 -1.07 -15.54
N GLN A 152 3.41 0.25 -15.75
CA GLN A 152 2.68 0.90 -16.85
C GLN A 152 3.19 0.45 -18.22
N MET A 153 4.52 0.43 -18.41
CA MET A 153 5.13 -0.05 -19.65
C MET A 153 4.78 -1.51 -19.96
N SER A 154 4.50 -2.32 -18.95
CA SER A 154 4.08 -3.71 -19.08
C SER A 154 2.56 -3.88 -19.24
N GLY A 155 1.76 -2.78 -19.24
CA GLY A 155 0.31 -2.84 -19.41
C GLY A 155 -0.48 -3.02 -18.11
N CYS A 156 0.16 -2.96 -16.94
CA CYS A 156 -0.51 -3.06 -15.65
C CYS A 156 -1.40 -1.84 -15.36
N LYS A 157 -2.45 -2.03 -14.56
CA LYS A 157 -3.19 -0.91 -13.97
C LYS A 157 -2.44 -0.40 -12.74
N THR A 158 -2.21 0.91 -12.69
CA THR A 158 -1.38 1.52 -11.64
C THR A 158 -2.07 2.70 -10.97
N ILE A 159 -1.74 2.94 -9.71
CA ILE A 159 -2.12 4.13 -8.95
C ILE A 159 -0.99 4.49 -7.97
N ASN A 160 -0.80 5.78 -7.73
CA ASN A 160 0.09 6.28 -6.69
C ASN A 160 -0.66 6.61 -5.39
N GLY A 161 0.06 7.05 -4.35
CA GLY A 161 -0.47 7.31 -3.02
C GLY A 161 -1.30 8.60 -2.88
N PHE A 162 -1.50 9.39 -3.93
CA PHE A 162 -2.15 10.70 -3.81
C PHE A 162 -3.59 10.61 -3.29
N ASN A 163 -4.40 9.67 -3.80
CA ASN A 163 -5.77 9.50 -3.32
C ASN A 163 -5.80 9.01 -1.85
N MET A 164 -4.85 8.18 -1.43
CA MET A 164 -4.72 7.80 -0.02
C MET A 164 -4.44 9.02 0.85
N LEU A 165 -3.51 9.89 0.44
CA LEU A 165 -3.20 11.15 1.13
C LEU A 165 -4.42 12.07 1.20
N LYS A 166 -5.17 12.20 0.11
CA LYS A 166 -6.39 12.99 0.02
C LYS A 166 -7.46 12.50 1.01
N TYR A 167 -7.81 11.22 0.96
CA TYR A 167 -8.85 10.64 1.82
C TYR A 167 -8.47 10.63 3.31
N GLN A 168 -7.22 10.38 3.64
CA GLN A 168 -6.77 10.49 5.02
C GLN A 168 -6.85 11.92 5.55
N GLY A 169 -6.58 12.91 4.70
CA GLY A 169 -6.72 14.34 5.02
C GLY A 169 -8.18 14.72 5.27
N TYR A 170 -9.12 14.24 4.46
CA TYR A 170 -10.56 14.46 4.68
C TYR A 170 -11.01 13.88 6.03
N LYS A 171 -10.51 12.70 6.38
CA LYS A 171 -10.82 12.12 7.69
C LYS A 171 -10.22 12.90 8.84
N GLN A 172 -9.02 13.42 8.70
CA GLN A 172 -8.41 14.32 9.70
C GLN A 172 -9.24 15.59 9.87
N PHE A 173 -9.67 16.21 8.76
CA PHE A 173 -10.52 17.38 8.79
C PHE A 173 -11.83 17.10 9.56
N GLU A 174 -12.52 15.99 9.25
CA GLU A 174 -13.73 15.57 9.97
C GLU A 174 -13.46 15.37 11.48
N LEU A 175 -12.34 14.74 11.83
CA LEU A 175 -11.97 14.52 13.22
C LEU A 175 -11.70 15.81 13.99
N PHE A 176 -11.12 16.83 13.34
CA PHE A 176 -10.82 18.11 13.98
C PHE A 176 -12.03 19.03 14.05
N THR A 177 -12.84 19.07 13.01
CA THR A 177 -13.95 20.04 12.88
C THR A 177 -15.31 19.48 13.27
N GLY A 178 -15.50 18.17 13.24
CA GLY A 178 -16.79 17.50 13.40
C GLY A 178 -17.67 17.53 12.14
N VAL A 179 -17.18 18.13 11.05
CA VAL A 179 -17.91 18.30 9.77
C VAL A 179 -17.22 17.45 8.70
N LYS A 180 -18.01 16.72 7.89
CA LYS A 180 -17.45 16.01 6.73
C LYS A 180 -16.94 17.00 5.69
N TYR A 181 -15.79 16.68 5.09
CA TYR A 181 -15.30 17.42 3.95
C TYR A 181 -16.14 17.05 2.73
N GLU A 182 -16.70 18.03 2.01
CA GLU A 182 -17.39 17.86 0.75
C GLU A 182 -16.48 18.42 -0.34
N ASP A 183 -16.13 17.58 -1.33
CA ASP A 183 -15.46 18.04 -2.55
C ASP A 183 -16.45 18.97 -3.32
N SER A 184 -16.06 20.21 -3.51
CA SER A 184 -16.80 21.22 -4.29
C SER A 184 -16.65 20.98 -5.80
#